data_c7020a0e15b22048085bf470a37fefe2
#
_entry.id   c7020a0e15b22048085bf470a37fefe2
#
_cell.length_a   1.000
_cell.length_b   1.000
_cell.length_c   1.000
_cell.angle_alpha   90.00
_cell.angle_beta   90.00
_cell.angle_gamma   90.00
#
_symmetry.space_group_name_H-M   'P 1'
#
loop_
_entity.id
_entity.type
_entity.pdbx_description
1 polymer ?
#
loop_
_entity_poly.entity_id
_entity_poly.type
_entity_poly.pdbx_seq_one_letter_code
_entity_poly.pdbx_strand_id
1 'polypeptide(L)'
;RIARLVKPSELRVRPRCEAGAACGGCPWQHLSYDAQLEAKRANVAAALERTAKFGRERAEELVRPCLPSKRQWGYRNKLELGAAMDERGTFQLGFHREGAHDIASPGACPLAHDAIAKAPKALRGALRFAQGSADLGIFRVGVRHSLRTRETEIALWTKPGAFPRAHVAKTLKSALKATSIV
;
A
#
# COMPACT_ATOMS: atom_id res chain seq x y z
N ARG A 1 -17.34 -2.67 12.99
CA ARG A 1 -16.11 -2.03 13.52
C ARG A 1 -15.90 -2.46 14.97
N ILE A 2 -14.64 -2.70 15.36
CA ILE A 2 -14.30 -2.95 16.79
C ILE A 2 -14.37 -1.58 17.49
N ALA A 3 -15.26 -1.46 18.46
CA ALA A 3 -15.40 -0.23 19.25
C ALA A 3 -14.32 -0.12 20.33
N ARG A 4 -14.00 -1.25 20.97
CA ARG A 4 -13.01 -1.33 22.06
C ARG A 4 -12.37 -2.71 22.09
N LEU A 5 -11.07 -2.76 22.33
CA LEU A 5 -10.33 -3.99 22.60
C LEU A 5 -10.29 -4.23 24.10
N VAL A 6 -11.09 -5.18 24.59
CA VAL A 6 -11.20 -5.47 26.05
C VAL A 6 -10.01 -6.30 26.51
N LYS A 7 -9.68 -7.37 25.77
CA LYS A 7 -8.53 -8.25 26.04
C LYS A 7 -7.81 -8.53 24.71
N PRO A 8 -6.58 -8.05 24.53
CA PRO A 8 -5.81 -8.38 23.33
C PRO A 8 -5.43 -9.86 23.32
N SER A 9 -5.39 -10.46 22.13
CA SER A 9 -4.82 -11.80 21.95
C SER A 9 -3.31 -11.77 22.18
N GLU A 10 -2.74 -12.85 22.71
CA GLU A 10 -1.29 -13.06 22.83
C GLU A 10 -0.56 -13.07 21.47
N LEU A 11 -1.29 -13.40 20.40
CA LEU A 11 -0.79 -13.36 19.02
C LEU A 11 -0.69 -11.93 18.47
N ARG A 12 -1.18 -10.93 19.22
CA ARG A 12 -1.17 -9.53 18.81
C ARG A 12 0.22 -8.94 18.97
N VAL A 13 0.68 -8.29 17.92
CA VAL A 13 1.94 -7.54 17.89
C VAL A 13 1.70 -6.08 17.53
N ARG A 14 2.67 -5.22 17.87
CA ARG A 14 2.64 -3.82 17.42
C ARG A 14 2.89 -3.75 15.91
N PRO A 15 2.00 -3.14 15.12
CA PRO A 15 2.23 -2.93 13.70
C PRO A 15 3.53 -2.15 13.44
N ARG A 16 4.32 -2.58 12.48
CA ARG A 16 5.55 -1.89 12.07
C ARG A 16 5.27 -0.56 11.36
N CYS A 17 4.13 -0.48 10.65
CA CYS A 17 3.72 0.71 9.92
C CYS A 17 2.93 1.65 10.83
N GLU A 18 3.35 2.92 10.93
CA GLU A 18 2.65 3.94 11.70
C GLU A 18 1.22 4.19 11.18
N ALA A 19 1.00 4.03 9.88
CA ALA A 19 -0.31 4.15 9.25
C ALA A 19 -1.14 2.85 9.28
N GLY A 20 -0.67 1.79 9.95
CA GLY A 20 -1.28 0.45 9.89
C GLY A 20 -2.75 0.41 10.29
N ALA A 21 -3.20 1.30 11.19
CA ALA A 21 -4.60 1.41 11.59
C ALA A 21 -5.47 2.22 10.60
N ALA A 22 -4.86 3.03 9.74
CA ALA A 22 -5.55 3.93 8.84
C ALA A 22 -5.48 3.46 7.37
N CYS A 23 -4.39 2.80 6.98
CA CYS A 23 -4.17 2.31 5.63
C CYS A 23 -4.83 0.94 5.44
N GLY A 24 -5.70 0.80 4.43
CA GLY A 24 -6.37 -0.45 4.09
C GLY A 24 -5.46 -1.54 3.50
N GLY A 25 -4.18 -1.24 3.25
CA GLY A 25 -3.28 -2.15 2.55
C GLY A 25 -2.73 -3.32 3.38
N CYS A 26 -2.85 -3.30 4.71
CA CYS A 26 -2.23 -4.27 5.61
C CYS A 26 -3.12 -4.61 6.82
N PRO A 27 -4.29 -5.25 6.62
CA PRO A 27 -5.25 -5.46 7.71
C PRO A 27 -4.73 -6.36 8.83
N TRP A 28 -3.70 -7.18 8.57
CA TRP A 28 -3.18 -8.17 9.50
C TRP A 28 -1.84 -7.82 10.15
N GLN A 29 -1.33 -6.61 10.00
CA GLN A 29 -0.07 -6.22 10.64
C GLN A 29 -0.08 -6.28 12.19
N HIS A 30 -1.25 -6.33 12.78
CA HIS A 30 -1.43 -6.49 14.23
C HIS A 30 -1.31 -7.95 14.72
N LEU A 31 -1.13 -8.92 13.82
CA LEU A 31 -0.89 -10.33 14.14
C LEU A 31 0.59 -10.67 13.96
N SER A 32 1.10 -11.60 14.78
CA SER A 32 2.42 -12.20 14.55
C SER A 32 2.46 -12.89 13.18
N TYR A 33 3.64 -13.02 12.60
CA TYR A 33 3.75 -13.59 11.25
C TYR A 33 3.28 -15.04 11.20
N ASP A 34 3.61 -15.84 12.23
CA ASP A 34 3.16 -17.23 12.32
C ASP A 34 1.64 -17.32 12.42
N ALA A 35 1.01 -16.44 13.21
CA ALA A 35 -0.44 -16.35 13.27
C ALA A 35 -1.08 -15.94 11.92
N GLN A 36 -0.40 -15.10 11.13
CA GLN A 36 -0.85 -14.78 9.76
C GLN A 36 -0.78 -15.99 8.83
N LEU A 37 0.28 -16.83 8.93
CA LEU A 37 0.43 -18.04 8.14
C LEU A 37 -0.66 -19.06 8.49
N GLU A 38 -0.94 -19.27 9.78
CA GLU A 38 -1.98 -20.17 10.22
C GLU A 38 -3.39 -19.67 9.83
N ALA A 39 -3.66 -18.38 9.97
CA ALA A 39 -4.93 -17.81 9.51
C ALA A 39 -5.14 -17.98 8.00
N LYS A 40 -4.08 -17.86 7.18
CA LYS A 40 -4.16 -18.12 5.73
C LYS A 40 -4.46 -19.59 5.45
N ARG A 41 -3.79 -20.51 6.16
CA ARG A 41 -4.06 -21.95 6.06
C ARG A 41 -5.52 -22.25 6.41
N ALA A 42 -5.99 -21.76 7.56
CA ALA A 42 -7.36 -21.97 8.02
C ALA A 42 -8.40 -21.41 7.04
N ASN A 43 -8.14 -20.27 6.41
CA ASN A 43 -9.04 -19.71 5.39
C ASN A 43 -9.17 -20.60 4.15
N VAL A 44 -8.08 -21.24 3.72
CA VAL A 44 -8.11 -22.19 2.59
C VAL A 44 -8.88 -23.44 2.98
N ALA A 45 -8.63 -24.01 4.17
CA ALA A 45 -9.38 -25.17 4.67
C ALA A 45 -10.88 -24.88 4.78
N ALA A 46 -11.24 -23.72 5.34
CA ALA A 46 -12.64 -23.30 5.41
C ALA A 46 -13.30 -23.07 4.03
N ALA A 47 -12.54 -22.66 3.01
CA ALA A 47 -13.04 -22.54 1.65
C ALA A 47 -13.31 -23.93 1.04
N LEU A 48 -12.43 -24.90 1.26
CA LEU A 48 -12.65 -26.30 0.84
C LEU A 48 -13.88 -26.91 1.52
N GLU A 49 -14.03 -26.68 2.82
CA GLU A 49 -15.19 -27.14 3.58
C GLU A 49 -16.49 -26.55 3.05
N ARG A 50 -16.57 -25.22 2.96
CA ARG A 50 -17.82 -24.51 2.63
C ARG A 50 -18.17 -24.53 1.15
N THR A 51 -17.19 -24.32 0.28
CA THR A 51 -17.43 -24.14 -1.16
C THR A 51 -17.27 -25.44 -1.91
N ALA A 52 -16.22 -26.21 -1.66
CA ALA A 52 -15.96 -27.48 -2.31
C ALA A 52 -16.69 -28.66 -1.64
N LYS A 53 -17.37 -28.42 -0.50
CA LYS A 53 -18.18 -29.41 0.23
C LYS A 53 -17.39 -30.62 0.74
N PHE A 54 -16.09 -30.48 0.95
CA PHE A 54 -15.34 -31.47 1.72
C PHE A 54 -15.79 -31.45 3.18
N GLY A 55 -15.75 -32.61 3.84
CA GLY A 55 -15.89 -32.62 5.30
C GLY A 55 -14.75 -31.85 5.95
N ARG A 56 -14.99 -31.25 7.13
CA ARG A 56 -14.03 -30.41 7.85
C ARG A 56 -12.67 -31.11 8.04
N GLU A 57 -12.70 -32.33 8.53
CA GLU A 57 -11.51 -33.16 8.79
C GLU A 57 -10.68 -33.32 7.51
N ARG A 58 -11.35 -33.69 6.40
CA ARG A 58 -10.73 -33.84 5.10
C ARG A 58 -10.17 -32.52 4.54
N ALA A 59 -10.86 -31.41 4.74
CA ALA A 59 -10.39 -30.09 4.33
C ALA A 59 -9.11 -29.68 5.09
N GLU A 60 -9.06 -29.93 6.39
CA GLU A 60 -7.88 -29.65 7.22
C GLU A 60 -6.66 -30.51 6.85
N GLU A 61 -6.86 -31.80 6.54
CA GLU A 61 -5.80 -32.71 6.08
C GLU A 61 -5.21 -32.30 4.72
N LEU A 62 -6.06 -31.86 3.79
CA LEU A 62 -5.63 -31.48 2.44
C LEU A 62 -4.77 -30.21 2.42
N VAL A 63 -4.97 -29.31 3.37
CA VAL A 63 -4.27 -28.03 3.40
C VAL A 63 -3.00 -28.12 4.24
N ARG A 64 -1.89 -28.18 3.55
CA ARG A 64 -0.57 -28.18 4.19
C ARG A 64 -0.26 -26.83 4.86
N PRO A 65 0.70 -26.76 5.80
CA PRO A 65 1.18 -25.51 6.36
C PRO A 65 1.56 -24.48 5.29
N CYS A 66 1.21 -23.23 5.50
CA CYS A 66 1.54 -22.15 4.59
C CYS A 66 3.07 -21.93 4.58
N LEU A 67 3.68 -21.95 3.40
CA LEU A 67 5.11 -21.70 3.26
C LEU A 67 5.45 -20.24 3.61
N PRO A 68 6.37 -20.00 4.56
CA PRO A 68 6.75 -18.65 4.93
C PRO A 68 7.53 -17.95 3.82
N SER A 69 7.31 -16.65 3.66
CA SER A 69 8.13 -15.83 2.78
C SER A 69 9.50 -15.59 3.40
N LYS A 70 10.57 -15.70 2.62
CA LYS A 70 11.93 -15.30 3.03
C LYS A 70 12.03 -13.81 3.35
N ARG A 71 11.17 -12.98 2.72
CA ARG A 71 11.07 -11.53 2.96
C ARG A 71 9.67 -11.17 3.40
N GLN A 72 9.51 -10.77 4.64
CA GLN A 72 8.24 -10.27 5.18
C GLN A 72 8.04 -8.78 4.86
N TRP A 73 9.12 -8.03 4.62
CA TRP A 73 9.17 -6.59 4.39
C TRP A 73 10.02 -6.26 3.16
N GLY A 74 9.82 -5.08 2.59
CA GLY A 74 10.64 -4.61 1.47
C GLY A 74 10.48 -5.40 0.16
N TYR A 75 9.43 -6.20 0.03
CA TYR A 75 9.24 -7.10 -1.13
C TYR A 75 8.45 -6.47 -2.29
N ARG A 76 7.65 -5.44 -2.01
CA ARG A 76 6.86 -4.78 -3.06
C ARG A 76 7.73 -3.92 -3.95
N ASN A 77 7.68 -4.16 -5.23
CA ASN A 77 8.36 -3.36 -6.25
C ASN A 77 7.44 -2.33 -6.93
N LYS A 78 6.17 -2.28 -6.54
CA LYS A 78 5.15 -1.36 -7.07
C LYS A 78 4.30 -0.78 -5.94
N LEU A 79 4.02 0.53 -6.03
CA LEU A 79 3.03 1.21 -5.22
C LEU A 79 2.01 1.90 -6.13
N GLU A 80 0.74 1.85 -5.75
CA GLU A 80 -0.31 2.68 -6.33
C GLU A 80 -0.89 3.56 -5.23
N LEU A 81 -0.83 4.86 -5.46
CA LEU A 81 -1.23 5.89 -4.51
C LEU A 81 -2.45 6.62 -5.07
N GLY A 82 -3.47 6.76 -4.26
CA GLY A 82 -4.58 7.66 -4.53
C GLY A 82 -4.15 9.10 -4.27
N ALA A 83 -4.72 10.04 -5.01
CA ALA A 83 -4.50 11.47 -4.83
C ALA A 83 -5.85 12.21 -4.82
N ALA A 84 -5.97 13.21 -3.95
CA ALA A 84 -7.15 14.05 -3.82
C ALA A 84 -6.79 15.38 -3.17
N MET A 85 -7.61 16.39 -3.37
CA MET A 85 -7.63 17.60 -2.54
C MET A 85 -8.48 17.32 -1.30
N ASP A 86 -8.01 17.69 -0.13
CA ASP A 86 -8.83 17.63 1.09
C ASP A 86 -9.79 18.84 1.17
N GLU A 87 -10.65 18.88 2.20
CA GLU A 87 -11.62 19.95 2.43
C GLU A 87 -10.99 21.34 2.56
N ARG A 88 -9.71 21.41 2.87
CA ARG A 88 -8.93 22.65 2.97
C ARG A 88 -8.20 23.02 1.68
N GLY A 89 -8.45 22.30 0.60
CA GLY A 89 -7.75 22.48 -0.67
C GLY A 89 -6.28 22.04 -0.64
N THR A 90 -5.90 21.18 0.31
CA THR A 90 -4.52 20.67 0.39
C THR A 90 -4.41 19.32 -0.33
N PHE A 91 -3.47 19.23 -1.24
CA PHE A 91 -3.22 17.98 -1.99
C PHE A 91 -2.76 16.85 -1.07
N GLN A 92 -3.46 15.74 -1.10
CA GLN A 92 -3.15 14.51 -0.38
C GLN A 92 -2.69 13.44 -1.36
N LEU A 93 -1.71 12.64 -0.96
CA LEU A 93 -1.21 11.49 -1.71
C LEU A 93 -0.88 10.37 -0.75
N GLY A 94 -1.41 9.18 -0.99
CA GLY A 94 -1.19 8.03 -0.12
C GLY A 94 -2.03 6.83 -0.52
N PHE A 95 -2.40 6.02 0.43
CA PHE A 95 -3.25 4.84 0.21
C PHE A 95 -4.67 5.12 0.69
N HIS A 96 -5.65 4.47 0.08
CA HIS A 96 -7.02 4.54 0.57
C HIS A 96 -7.13 3.93 1.96
N ARG A 97 -7.95 4.55 2.81
CA ARG A 97 -8.34 3.98 4.09
C ARG A 97 -9.20 2.74 3.87
N GLU A 98 -9.21 1.84 4.84
CA GLU A 98 -10.05 0.65 4.79
C GLU A 98 -11.53 1.04 4.72
N GLY A 99 -12.20 0.59 3.66
CA GLY A 99 -13.63 0.83 3.44
C GLY A 99 -14.02 2.29 3.20
N ALA A 100 -13.06 3.15 2.79
CA ALA A 100 -13.32 4.57 2.52
C ALA A 100 -12.52 5.06 1.30
N HIS A 101 -12.96 6.19 0.75
CA HIS A 101 -12.23 6.89 -0.32
C HIS A 101 -11.15 7.85 0.19
N ASP A 102 -11.13 8.10 1.49
CA ASP A 102 -10.16 8.98 2.13
C ASP A 102 -8.73 8.46 1.97
N ILE A 103 -7.79 9.40 1.92
CA ILE A 103 -6.37 9.10 1.75
C ILE A 103 -5.67 9.05 3.12
N ALA A 104 -5.07 7.90 3.44
CA ALA A 104 -4.07 7.79 4.47
C ALA A 104 -2.70 8.11 3.87
N SER A 105 -2.05 9.13 4.40
CA SER A 105 -0.80 9.69 3.85
C SER A 105 0.42 9.31 4.70
N PRO A 106 0.91 8.06 4.66
CA PRO A 106 2.08 7.64 5.43
C PRO A 106 3.36 8.34 4.99
N GLY A 107 4.35 8.38 5.87
CA GLY A 107 5.70 8.83 5.54
C GLY A 107 6.44 7.83 4.64
N ALA A 108 6.24 6.54 4.90
CA ALA A 108 6.83 5.43 4.14
C ALA A 108 5.92 4.19 4.16
N CYS A 109 6.16 3.26 3.22
CA CYS A 109 5.53 1.95 3.19
C CYS A 109 6.58 0.86 3.48
N PRO A 110 6.54 0.19 4.66
CA PRO A 110 7.54 -0.82 5.00
C PRO A 110 7.48 -2.09 4.13
N LEU A 111 6.38 -2.31 3.40
CA LEU A 111 6.28 -3.42 2.44
C LEU A 111 7.02 -3.15 1.14
N ALA A 112 7.24 -1.87 0.81
CA ALA A 112 7.89 -1.48 -0.43
C ALA A 112 9.41 -1.64 -0.35
N HIS A 113 10.02 -1.97 -1.48
CA HIS A 113 11.47 -1.96 -1.65
C HIS A 113 12.04 -0.58 -1.29
N ASP A 114 13.23 -0.54 -0.72
CA ASP A 114 13.85 0.67 -0.17
C ASP A 114 13.90 1.84 -1.17
N ALA A 115 14.13 1.53 -2.45
CA ALA A 115 14.14 2.53 -3.52
C ALA A 115 12.83 3.34 -3.64
N ILE A 116 11.70 2.76 -3.26
CA ILE A 116 10.37 3.39 -3.38
C ILE A 116 9.61 3.46 -2.04
N ALA A 117 10.20 2.97 -0.95
CA ALA A 117 9.51 2.94 0.35
C ALA A 117 9.06 4.32 0.83
N LYS A 118 9.85 5.37 0.56
CA LYS A 118 9.56 6.76 0.92
C LYS A 118 8.76 7.52 -0.15
N ALA A 119 8.36 6.87 -1.26
CA ALA A 119 7.61 7.50 -2.34
C ALA A 119 6.33 8.24 -1.88
N PRO A 120 5.52 7.73 -0.92
CA PRO A 120 4.32 8.46 -0.49
C PRO A 120 4.63 9.89 0.02
N LYS A 121 5.65 10.04 0.85
CA LYS A 121 6.07 11.34 1.37
C LYS A 121 6.78 12.21 0.32
N ALA A 122 7.73 11.61 -0.40
CA ALA A 122 8.54 12.33 -1.37
C ALA A 122 7.71 12.89 -2.52
N LEU A 123 6.84 12.06 -3.11
CA LEU A 123 5.99 12.48 -4.22
C LEU A 123 4.88 13.43 -3.79
N ARG A 124 4.31 13.27 -2.59
CA ARG A 124 3.34 14.23 -2.06
C ARG A 124 3.96 15.64 -1.95
N GLY A 125 5.17 15.74 -1.41
CA GLY A 125 5.88 17.02 -1.31
C GLY A 125 6.22 17.60 -2.68
N ALA A 126 6.74 16.78 -3.58
CA ALA A 126 7.10 17.20 -4.94
C ALA A 126 5.88 17.67 -5.75
N LEU A 127 4.76 16.95 -5.68
CA LEU A 127 3.55 17.32 -6.39
C LEU A 127 2.88 18.56 -5.80
N ARG A 128 2.88 18.71 -4.48
CA ARG A 128 2.43 19.98 -3.85
C ARG A 128 3.25 21.18 -4.33
N PHE A 129 4.54 21.02 -4.40
CA PHE A 129 5.43 22.07 -4.94
C PHE A 129 5.16 22.34 -6.41
N ALA A 130 5.05 21.30 -7.23
CA ALA A 130 4.86 21.44 -8.67
C ALA A 130 3.53 22.08 -9.07
N GLN A 131 2.46 21.84 -8.31
CA GLN A 131 1.14 22.41 -8.60
C GLN A 131 0.90 23.78 -7.96
N GLY A 132 1.67 24.16 -6.93
CA GLY A 132 1.46 25.42 -6.21
C GLY A 132 0.03 25.53 -5.67
N SER A 133 -0.69 26.55 -6.07
CA SER A 133 -2.10 26.78 -5.74
C SER A 133 -3.08 26.15 -6.74
N ALA A 134 -2.61 25.60 -7.89
CA ALA A 134 -3.46 25.00 -8.91
C ALA A 134 -3.82 23.55 -8.56
N ASP A 135 -5.01 23.11 -8.95
CA ASP A 135 -5.34 21.67 -8.98
C ASP A 135 -5.00 21.12 -10.37
N LEU A 136 -3.99 20.27 -10.46
CA LEU A 136 -3.59 19.60 -11.71
C LEU A 136 -4.48 18.39 -12.04
N GLY A 137 -5.53 18.15 -11.28
CA GLY A 137 -6.46 17.05 -11.51
C GLY A 137 -5.84 15.66 -11.32
N ILE A 138 -4.72 15.55 -10.60
CA ILE A 138 -4.05 14.26 -10.35
C ILE A 138 -4.91 13.45 -9.38
N PHE A 139 -5.32 12.23 -9.78
CA PHE A 139 -6.13 11.36 -8.93
C PHE A 139 -5.46 10.02 -8.58
N ARG A 140 -4.40 9.64 -9.31
CA ARG A 140 -3.62 8.43 -9.04
C ARG A 140 -2.17 8.62 -9.42
N VAL A 141 -1.27 8.03 -8.64
CA VAL A 141 0.17 7.98 -8.91
C VAL A 141 0.66 6.54 -8.72
N GLY A 142 1.22 5.96 -9.78
CA GLY A 142 1.90 4.68 -9.75
C GLY A 142 3.41 4.88 -9.62
N VAL A 143 4.06 4.04 -8.81
CA VAL A 143 5.52 3.99 -8.71
C VAL A 143 5.96 2.55 -8.85
N ARG A 144 6.87 2.27 -9.78
CA ARG A 144 7.41 0.94 -9.99
C ARG A 144 8.93 0.98 -10.02
N HIS A 145 9.55 0.06 -9.31
CA HIS A 145 10.99 -0.13 -9.29
C HIS A 145 11.36 -1.50 -9.85
N SER A 146 12.22 -1.55 -10.84
CA SER A 146 12.76 -2.79 -11.39
C SER A 146 13.95 -3.25 -10.56
N LEU A 147 13.85 -4.42 -9.93
CA LEU A 147 14.97 -5.02 -9.19
C LEU A 147 16.12 -5.44 -10.10
N ARG A 148 15.83 -5.73 -11.37
CA ARG A 148 16.80 -6.16 -12.35
C ARG A 148 17.59 -5.00 -12.94
N THR A 149 16.90 -3.96 -13.43
CA THR A 149 17.53 -2.79 -14.08
C THR A 149 17.85 -1.67 -13.11
N ARG A 150 17.29 -1.73 -11.87
CA ARG A 150 17.37 -0.68 -10.85
C ARG A 150 16.74 0.65 -11.27
N GLU A 151 15.89 0.62 -12.27
CA GLU A 151 15.16 1.77 -12.76
C GLU A 151 13.87 1.98 -12.00
N THR A 152 13.44 3.24 -11.91
CA THR A 152 12.19 3.62 -11.26
C THR A 152 11.34 4.42 -12.23
N GLU A 153 10.11 3.96 -12.43
CA GLU A 153 9.07 4.64 -13.21
C GLU A 153 8.06 5.28 -12.27
N ILE A 154 7.61 6.49 -12.61
CA ILE A 154 6.47 7.16 -12.00
C ILE A 154 5.42 7.39 -13.07
N ALA A 155 4.21 6.89 -12.86
CA ALA A 155 3.07 7.11 -13.73
C ALA A 155 2.04 8.02 -13.04
N LEU A 156 1.50 8.99 -13.77
CA LEU A 156 0.49 9.93 -13.31
C LEU A 156 -0.80 9.76 -14.08
N TRP A 157 -1.91 9.68 -13.37
CA TRP A 157 -3.24 9.75 -13.97
C TRP A 157 -3.90 11.06 -13.57
N THR A 158 -4.29 11.83 -14.58
CA THR A 158 -4.88 13.16 -14.42
C THR A 158 -6.23 13.25 -15.10
N LYS A 159 -7.08 14.13 -14.61
CA LYS A 159 -8.27 14.55 -15.35
C LYS A 159 -7.83 15.24 -16.66
N PRO A 160 -8.67 15.23 -17.70
CA PRO A 160 -8.41 16.01 -18.91
C PRO A 160 -8.22 17.50 -18.59
N GLY A 161 -7.23 18.13 -19.24
CA GLY A 161 -6.95 19.55 -19.03
C GLY A 161 -5.48 19.91 -19.33
N ALA A 162 -5.15 21.19 -19.14
CA ALA A 162 -3.77 21.67 -19.24
C ALA A 162 -2.91 21.06 -18.14
N PHE A 163 -1.75 20.54 -18.51
CA PHE A 163 -0.85 19.90 -17.55
C PHE A 163 0.61 20.28 -17.84
N PRO A 164 1.34 20.85 -16.86
CA PRO A 164 2.71 21.33 -17.06
C PRO A 164 3.72 20.18 -17.02
N ARG A 165 3.70 19.31 -18.02
CA ARG A 165 4.44 18.04 -18.10
C ARG A 165 5.92 18.18 -17.78
N ALA A 166 6.62 19.14 -18.42
CA ALA A 166 8.06 19.30 -18.24
C ALA A 166 8.44 19.70 -16.80
N HIS A 167 7.68 20.61 -16.21
CA HIS A 167 7.89 21.05 -14.82
C HIS A 167 7.64 19.93 -13.83
N VAL A 168 6.51 19.23 -13.95
CA VAL A 168 6.16 18.10 -13.06
C VAL A 168 7.17 16.98 -13.21
N ALA A 169 7.54 16.60 -14.44
CA ALA A 169 8.52 15.55 -14.67
C ALA A 169 9.89 15.88 -14.05
N LYS A 170 10.38 17.09 -14.22
CA LYS A 170 11.64 17.55 -13.61
C LYS A 170 11.58 17.43 -12.07
N THR A 171 10.49 17.88 -11.46
CA THR A 171 10.30 17.89 -10.01
C THR A 171 10.23 16.45 -9.46
N LEU A 172 9.47 15.56 -10.10
CA LEU A 172 9.33 14.16 -9.68
C LEU A 172 10.63 13.37 -9.87
N LYS A 173 11.35 13.59 -10.96
CA LYS A 173 12.66 12.97 -11.21
C LYS A 173 13.64 13.26 -10.08
N SER A 174 13.68 14.52 -9.61
CA SER A 174 14.54 14.93 -8.49
C SER A 174 14.11 14.31 -7.16
N ALA A 175 12.80 14.17 -6.91
CA ALA A 175 12.26 13.70 -5.64
C ALA A 175 12.50 12.21 -5.38
N LEU A 176 12.55 11.37 -6.40
CA LEU A 176 12.64 9.90 -6.26
C LEU A 176 13.73 9.27 -7.16
N LYS A 177 14.58 10.07 -7.81
CA LYS A 177 15.59 9.60 -8.79
C LYS A 177 14.98 8.70 -9.87
N ALA A 178 13.77 9.06 -10.34
CA ALA A 178 13.07 8.29 -11.35
C ALA A 178 13.79 8.36 -12.71
N THR A 179 13.83 7.24 -13.42
CA THR A 179 14.38 7.13 -14.78
C THR A 179 13.33 7.45 -15.83
N SER A 180 12.06 7.17 -15.56
CA SER A 180 10.94 7.39 -16.45
C SER A 180 9.76 8.04 -15.71
N ILE A 181 9.06 8.95 -16.39
CA ILE A 181 7.82 9.58 -15.91
C ILE A 181 6.83 9.59 -17.06
N VAL A 182 5.66 8.99 -16.86
CA VAL A 182 4.61 8.80 -17.87
C VAL A 182 3.26 9.29 -17.35
#